data_f9ee8cc228f16e80a6e14511454ccde0
#
_entry.id   f9ee8cc228f16e80a6e14511454ccde0
#
_cell.length_a   1.000
_cell.length_b   1.000
_cell.length_c   1.000
_cell.angle_alpha   90.00
_cell.angle_beta   90.00
_cell.angle_gamma   90.00
#
_symmetry.space_group_name_H-M   'P 1'
#
loop_
_entity.id
_entity.type
_entity.pdbx_description
1 polymer ?
#
loop_
_entity_poly.entity_id
_entity_poly.type
_entity_poly.pdbx_seq_one_letter_code
_entity_poly.pdbx_strand_id
1 'polypeptide(L)'
;MDIARTGKRLGILTALCLALACACMAGAAQQDPFESLFGHKAFPAGAKDFPRYIEKHWTRVLKAEQDKPCLQRDASCLEAPDAAQWIYLASKAPSMDELTLLRSVNSFFNKFPNSSDMENYGVADHWPTMAEFLQRRSGDCKAYTLSKYFALRAFGVPDDKLRIVMTHQPAYKVNHAVLAVATAKGVFILDDLVRPIDLIRPQETLRSEYIPLFMLNEQGRWTFKPKAELLRAKPARQ
;
A
#
# COMPACT_ATOMS: atom_id res chain seq x y z
N MET A 1 60.51 19.89 55.60
CA MET A 1 59.35 19.78 56.52
C MET A 1 58.12 19.55 55.71
N ASP A 2 57.74 18.31 55.86
CA ASP A 2 56.51 17.67 55.49
C ASP A 2 55.25 18.53 55.36
N ILE A 3 54.48 18.29 54.31
CA ILE A 3 53.06 18.13 54.44
C ILE A 3 52.56 17.13 53.38
N ALA A 4 51.96 16.05 53.92
CA ALA A 4 51.48 14.88 53.24
C ALA A 4 50.16 15.06 52.47
N ARG A 5 50.03 14.34 51.43
CA ARG A 5 48.94 13.40 51.00
C ARG A 5 47.60 13.53 51.73
N THR A 6 46.59 13.94 51.02
CA THR A 6 45.23 13.35 51.09
C THR A 6 44.46 13.70 49.81
N GLY A 7 43.85 12.69 49.20
CA GLY A 7 42.69 12.87 48.41
C GLY A 7 42.56 12.10 47.09
N LYS A 8 42.64 10.77 47.14
CA LYS A 8 42.05 9.94 46.08
C LYS A 8 40.91 9.15 46.71
N ARG A 9 39.67 9.58 46.48
CA ARG A 9 38.46 8.73 46.56
C ARG A 9 37.21 9.60 46.25
N LEU A 10 37.03 9.99 44.97
CA LEU A 10 35.73 10.42 44.48
C LEU A 10 35.72 10.27 42.96
N GLY A 11 35.40 9.10 42.46
CA GLY A 11 35.45 8.89 41.01
C GLY A 11 34.88 7.55 40.52
N ILE A 12 34.14 6.81 41.34
CA ILE A 12 33.64 5.47 40.94
C ILE A 12 32.10 5.34 41.06
N LEU A 13 31.38 6.31 41.58
CA LEU A 13 29.92 6.20 41.76
C LEU A 13 29.08 6.90 40.68
N THR A 14 29.65 7.66 39.77
CA THR A 14 28.89 8.35 38.70
C THR A 14 28.85 7.61 37.35
N ALA A 15 29.64 6.56 37.18
CA ALA A 15 29.68 5.78 35.93
C ALA A 15 28.65 4.64 35.87
N LEU A 16 28.02 4.27 36.98
CA LEU A 16 27.08 3.14 37.02
C LEU A 16 25.63 3.53 36.78
N CYS A 17 25.27 4.81 36.87
CA CYS A 17 23.90 5.26 36.63
C CYS A 17 23.59 5.62 35.14
N LEU A 18 24.60 5.82 34.28
CA LEU A 18 24.37 6.07 32.85
C LEU A 18 24.23 4.79 32.02
N ALA A 19 24.65 3.64 32.53
CA ALA A 19 24.55 2.37 31.81
C ALA A 19 23.16 1.69 31.92
N LEU A 20 22.35 2.04 32.93
CA LEU A 20 21.02 1.47 33.12
C LEU A 20 19.90 2.24 32.41
N ALA A 21 20.15 3.45 31.95
CA ALA A 21 19.13 4.25 31.21
C ALA A 21 19.06 3.94 29.70
N CYS A 22 20.03 3.19 29.17
CA CYS A 22 20.11 2.87 27.73
C CYS A 22 19.46 1.52 27.36
N ALA A 23 18.98 0.74 28.32
CA ALA A 23 18.47 -0.62 28.09
C ALA A 23 16.92 -0.71 28.02
N CYS A 24 16.18 0.40 28.16
CA CYS A 24 14.71 0.41 28.14
C CYS A 24 14.09 1.00 26.85
N MET A 25 14.87 1.19 25.80
CA MET A 25 14.35 1.42 24.45
C MET A 25 14.32 0.12 23.64
N ALA A 26 13.90 -0.99 24.27
CA ALA A 26 13.37 -2.11 23.49
C ALA A 26 12.09 -1.59 22.85
N GLY A 27 12.19 -1.18 21.57
CA GLY A 27 11.07 -0.65 20.82
C GLY A 27 9.90 -1.60 20.92
N ALA A 28 8.78 -1.14 21.44
CA ALA A 28 7.52 -1.83 21.27
C ALA A 28 7.42 -2.13 19.77
N ALA A 29 7.38 -3.40 19.39
CA ALA A 29 7.20 -3.81 18.01
C ALA A 29 5.95 -3.08 17.51
N GLN A 30 6.14 -2.15 16.59
CA GLN A 30 5.03 -1.35 16.08
C GLN A 30 4.07 -2.32 15.42
N GLN A 31 2.86 -2.42 15.99
CA GLN A 31 1.84 -3.33 15.51
C GLN A 31 1.56 -3.04 14.03
N ASP A 32 1.55 -4.07 13.18
CA ASP A 32 1.23 -3.90 11.76
C ASP A 32 -0.17 -3.28 11.64
N PRO A 33 -0.32 -2.08 11.07
CA PRO A 33 -1.62 -1.41 10.94
C PRO A 33 -2.63 -2.23 10.12
N PHE A 34 -2.15 -3.23 9.38
CA PHE A 34 -2.95 -4.14 8.57
C PHE A 34 -3.12 -5.53 9.19
N GLU A 35 -2.77 -5.72 10.48
CA GLU A 35 -3.02 -6.98 11.19
C GLU A 35 -4.50 -7.42 11.10
N SER A 36 -5.40 -6.43 11.00
CA SER A 36 -6.82 -6.64 10.72
C SER A 36 -7.33 -5.63 9.71
N LEU A 37 -8.04 -6.09 8.68
CA LEU A 37 -8.65 -5.24 7.68
C LEU A 37 -10.12 -5.60 7.50
N PHE A 38 -11.00 -4.61 7.48
CA PHE A 38 -12.47 -4.77 7.46
C PHE A 38 -13.02 -5.70 8.55
N GLY A 39 -12.34 -5.79 9.69
CA GLY A 39 -12.70 -6.69 10.78
C GLY A 39 -12.21 -8.14 10.64
N HIS A 40 -11.44 -8.46 9.58
CA HIS A 40 -10.86 -9.77 9.34
C HIS A 40 -9.36 -9.77 9.66
N LYS A 41 -8.92 -10.77 10.41
CA LYS A 41 -7.50 -10.94 10.75
C LYS A 41 -6.68 -11.35 9.53
N ALA A 42 -5.55 -10.68 9.33
CA ALA A 42 -4.58 -10.99 8.27
C ALA A 42 -3.53 -12.00 8.76
N PHE A 43 -3.11 -12.88 7.86
CA PHE A 43 -2.08 -13.89 8.11
C PHE A 43 -1.00 -13.78 7.03
N PRO A 44 0.29 -13.66 7.38
CA PRO A 44 1.36 -13.72 6.40
C PRO A 44 1.28 -14.99 5.56
N ALA A 45 1.46 -14.86 4.25
CA ALA A 45 1.44 -15.96 3.30
C ALA A 45 2.79 -16.09 2.59
N GLY A 46 3.28 -17.31 2.44
CA GLY A 46 4.42 -17.57 1.57
C GLY A 46 3.98 -17.64 0.10
N ALA A 47 4.92 -17.52 -0.83
CA ALA A 47 4.65 -17.61 -2.27
C ALA A 47 3.95 -18.92 -2.69
N LYS A 48 4.14 -20.00 -1.92
CA LYS A 48 3.47 -21.30 -2.15
C LYS A 48 2.00 -21.32 -1.72
N ASP A 49 1.63 -20.45 -0.81
CA ASP A 49 0.30 -20.35 -0.21
C ASP A 49 -0.54 -19.26 -0.91
N PHE A 50 0.02 -18.58 -1.90
CA PHE A 50 -0.59 -17.48 -2.64
C PHE A 50 -0.96 -17.92 -4.07
N PRO A 51 -2.03 -17.40 -4.69
CA PRO A 51 -2.43 -17.83 -6.03
C PRO A 51 -1.34 -17.54 -7.07
N ARG A 52 -0.89 -18.56 -7.79
CA ARG A 52 0.23 -18.44 -8.76
C ARG A 52 -0.03 -17.43 -9.86
N TYR A 53 -1.29 -17.29 -10.31
CA TYR A 53 -1.63 -16.33 -11.35
C TYR A 53 -1.46 -14.88 -10.85
N ILE A 54 -1.80 -14.59 -9.60
CA ILE A 54 -1.58 -13.29 -8.97
C ILE A 54 -0.07 -12.98 -8.91
N GLU A 55 0.74 -13.93 -8.45
CA GLU A 55 2.19 -13.77 -8.39
C GLU A 55 2.79 -13.47 -9.76
N LYS A 56 2.33 -14.17 -10.80
CA LYS A 56 2.79 -13.94 -12.18
C LYS A 56 2.49 -12.51 -12.65
N HIS A 57 1.25 -12.05 -12.47
CA HIS A 57 0.84 -10.70 -12.86
C HIS A 57 1.57 -9.63 -12.05
N TRP A 58 1.64 -9.79 -10.74
CA TRP A 58 2.32 -8.85 -9.85
C TRP A 58 3.81 -8.73 -10.16
N THR A 59 4.52 -9.86 -10.34
CA THR A 59 5.93 -9.87 -10.73
C THR A 59 6.18 -9.16 -12.06
N ARG A 60 5.28 -9.35 -13.05
CA ARG A 60 5.34 -8.65 -14.34
C ARG A 60 5.22 -7.14 -14.15
N VAL A 61 4.21 -6.70 -13.39
CA VAL A 61 3.96 -5.26 -13.16
C VAL A 61 5.15 -4.63 -12.44
N LEU A 62 5.61 -5.23 -11.34
CA LEU A 62 6.77 -4.72 -10.58
C LEU A 62 7.99 -4.53 -11.47
N LYS A 63 8.32 -5.54 -12.29
CA LYS A 63 9.46 -5.45 -13.20
C LYS A 63 9.28 -4.33 -14.23
N ALA A 64 8.10 -4.22 -14.83
CA ALA A 64 7.84 -3.21 -15.83
C ALA A 64 7.83 -1.78 -15.27
N GLU A 65 7.38 -1.58 -14.02
CA GLU A 65 7.46 -0.29 -13.33
C GLU A 65 8.89 0.10 -12.97
N GLN A 66 9.74 -0.88 -12.64
CA GLN A 66 11.18 -0.65 -12.41
C GLN A 66 11.92 -0.29 -13.69
N ASP A 67 11.58 -0.97 -14.80
CA ASP A 67 12.25 -0.78 -16.09
C ASP A 67 11.85 0.54 -16.79
N LYS A 68 10.66 1.08 -16.51
CA LYS A 68 10.12 2.29 -17.15
C LYS A 68 9.43 3.24 -16.16
N PRO A 69 10.17 3.91 -15.28
CA PRO A 69 9.59 4.82 -14.30
C PRO A 69 9.21 6.17 -14.93
N CYS A 70 8.34 6.17 -15.96
CA CYS A 70 8.04 7.38 -16.73
C CYS A 70 7.40 8.50 -15.92
N LEU A 71 6.64 8.17 -14.87
CA LEU A 71 6.01 9.17 -14.01
C LEU A 71 6.89 9.68 -12.88
N GLN A 72 8.03 9.04 -12.63
CA GLN A 72 8.94 9.48 -11.57
C GLN A 72 9.81 10.67 -11.98
N ARG A 73 9.96 10.97 -13.28
CA ARG A 73 10.94 11.94 -13.78
C ARG A 73 10.36 13.11 -14.57
N ASP A 74 9.58 12.86 -15.61
CA ASP A 74 9.23 13.88 -16.59
C ASP A 74 7.79 13.85 -17.11
N ALA A 75 6.99 12.88 -16.66
CA ALA A 75 5.63 12.67 -17.13
C ALA A 75 5.51 12.49 -18.67
N SER A 76 6.60 12.11 -19.34
CA SER A 76 6.68 11.97 -20.81
C SER A 76 5.72 10.92 -21.38
N CYS A 77 5.19 10.03 -20.52
CA CYS A 77 4.19 9.02 -20.91
C CYS A 77 2.75 9.52 -20.84
N LEU A 78 2.52 10.78 -20.46
CA LEU A 78 1.18 11.35 -20.35
C LEU A 78 0.86 12.25 -21.54
N GLU A 79 -0.40 12.25 -21.94
CA GLU A 79 -0.93 13.29 -22.83
C GLU A 79 -0.99 14.65 -22.13
N ALA A 80 -0.88 15.74 -22.88
CA ALA A 80 -0.63 17.09 -22.36
C ALA A 80 -1.54 17.53 -21.19
N PRO A 81 -2.88 17.35 -21.19
CA PRO A 81 -3.71 17.79 -20.07
C PRO A 81 -3.41 17.04 -18.77
N ASP A 82 -3.18 15.73 -18.85
CA ASP A 82 -2.91 14.89 -17.69
C ASP A 82 -1.46 15.07 -17.19
N ALA A 83 -0.52 15.31 -18.11
CA ALA A 83 0.86 15.64 -17.76
C ALA A 83 0.91 16.91 -16.89
N ALA A 84 0.22 17.98 -17.26
CA ALA A 84 0.17 19.21 -16.49
C ALA A 84 -0.41 18.99 -15.08
N GLN A 85 -1.50 18.24 -14.98
CA GLN A 85 -2.10 17.91 -13.68
C GLN A 85 -1.18 17.02 -12.81
N TRP A 86 -0.52 16.04 -13.43
CA TRP A 86 0.43 15.18 -12.73
C TRP A 86 1.63 15.95 -12.22
N ILE A 87 2.26 16.79 -13.08
CA ILE A 87 3.40 17.64 -12.70
C ILE A 87 2.99 18.57 -11.56
N TYR A 88 1.81 19.18 -11.63
CA TYR A 88 1.29 20.02 -10.56
C TYR A 88 1.14 19.22 -9.25
N LEU A 89 0.49 18.05 -9.29
CA LEU A 89 0.34 17.16 -8.13
C LEU A 89 1.71 16.77 -7.55
N ALA A 90 2.63 16.32 -8.41
CA ALA A 90 3.98 15.94 -8.00
C ALA A 90 4.73 17.08 -7.34
N SER A 91 4.59 18.33 -7.84
CA SER A 91 5.21 19.51 -7.26
C SER A 91 4.65 19.87 -5.87
N LYS A 92 3.41 19.53 -5.58
CA LYS A 92 2.73 19.83 -4.31
C LYS A 92 2.82 18.69 -3.30
N ALA A 93 2.97 17.46 -3.74
CA ALA A 93 2.98 16.25 -2.91
C ALA A 93 3.91 16.36 -1.67
N PRO A 94 5.16 16.87 -1.77
CA PRO A 94 6.05 16.98 -0.61
C PRO A 94 5.55 17.92 0.51
N SER A 95 4.63 18.85 0.20
CA SER A 95 4.06 19.80 1.16
C SER A 95 2.66 19.45 1.64
N MET A 96 2.08 18.36 1.15
CA MET A 96 0.76 17.90 1.54
C MET A 96 0.81 17.10 2.84
N ASP A 97 -0.22 17.25 3.67
CA ASP A 97 -0.48 16.26 4.72
C ASP A 97 -0.93 14.92 4.12
N GLU A 98 -0.81 13.84 4.91
CA GLU A 98 -1.11 12.48 4.44
C GLU A 98 -2.51 12.38 3.79
N LEU A 99 -3.56 12.89 4.42
CA LEU A 99 -4.93 12.73 3.89
C LEU A 99 -5.17 13.58 2.64
N THR A 100 -4.58 14.76 2.55
CA THR A 100 -4.65 15.61 1.36
C THR A 100 -3.95 14.93 0.18
N LEU A 101 -2.78 14.31 0.40
CA LEU A 101 -2.08 13.54 -0.62
C LEU A 101 -2.94 12.37 -1.11
N LEU A 102 -3.52 11.57 -0.19
CA LEU A 102 -4.36 10.44 -0.54
C LEU A 102 -5.58 10.86 -1.36
N ARG A 103 -6.29 11.93 -0.96
CA ARG A 103 -7.42 12.48 -1.71
C ARG A 103 -7.03 12.95 -3.10
N SER A 104 -5.89 13.63 -3.21
CA SER A 104 -5.39 14.15 -4.48
C SER A 104 -5.04 13.03 -5.46
N VAL A 105 -4.37 11.98 -4.99
CA VAL A 105 -4.07 10.79 -5.79
C VAL A 105 -5.36 10.06 -6.18
N ASN A 106 -6.29 9.88 -5.24
CA ASN A 106 -7.57 9.23 -5.52
C ASN A 106 -8.35 9.99 -6.60
N SER A 107 -8.47 11.32 -6.46
CA SER A 107 -9.13 12.20 -7.42
C SER A 107 -8.47 12.15 -8.79
N PHE A 108 -7.13 12.18 -8.86
CA PHE A 108 -6.41 12.16 -10.12
C PHE A 108 -6.73 10.91 -10.95
N PHE A 109 -6.76 9.74 -10.33
CA PHE A 109 -7.06 8.49 -11.06
C PHE A 109 -8.57 8.28 -11.26
N ASN A 110 -9.41 8.61 -10.29
CA ASN A 110 -10.85 8.37 -10.36
C ASN A 110 -11.60 9.26 -11.38
N LYS A 111 -10.92 10.25 -11.98
CA LYS A 111 -11.48 11.06 -13.09
C LYS A 111 -11.61 10.28 -14.39
N PHE A 112 -10.80 9.23 -14.58
CA PHE A 112 -10.83 8.42 -15.79
C PHE A 112 -12.06 7.51 -15.81
N PRO A 113 -12.60 7.16 -16.99
CA PRO A 113 -13.73 6.24 -17.11
C PRO A 113 -13.33 4.81 -16.76
N ASN A 114 -14.28 4.04 -16.22
CA ASN A 114 -14.13 2.60 -16.04
C ASN A 114 -14.22 1.88 -17.39
N SER A 115 -13.40 0.87 -17.61
CA SER A 115 -13.40 0.01 -18.79
C SER A 115 -12.82 -1.35 -18.44
N SER A 116 -13.31 -2.40 -19.07
CA SER A 116 -12.84 -3.76 -18.86
C SER A 116 -11.46 -4.02 -19.50
N ASP A 117 -10.76 -5.03 -19.01
CA ASP A 117 -9.52 -5.50 -19.63
C ASP A 117 -9.73 -5.99 -21.07
N MET A 118 -10.91 -6.56 -21.35
CA MET A 118 -11.24 -7.01 -22.69
C MET A 118 -11.34 -5.83 -23.67
N GLU A 119 -11.93 -4.71 -23.24
CA GLU A 119 -12.03 -3.49 -24.07
C GLU A 119 -10.66 -2.82 -24.25
N ASN A 120 -9.88 -2.75 -23.18
CA ASN A 120 -8.60 -2.05 -23.22
C ASN A 120 -7.46 -2.85 -23.83
N TYR A 121 -7.42 -4.17 -23.59
CA TYR A 121 -6.27 -5.02 -23.89
C TYR A 121 -6.61 -6.27 -24.72
N GLY A 122 -7.89 -6.55 -24.99
CA GLY A 122 -8.34 -7.73 -25.73
C GLY A 122 -8.14 -9.06 -25.00
N VAL A 123 -7.97 -9.02 -23.66
CA VAL A 123 -7.81 -10.18 -22.80
C VAL A 123 -8.72 -10.09 -21.59
N ALA A 124 -9.06 -11.24 -20.99
CA ALA A 124 -10.01 -11.29 -19.89
C ALA A 124 -9.44 -10.78 -18.55
N ASP A 125 -8.14 -10.86 -18.34
CA ASP A 125 -7.48 -10.40 -17.11
C ASP A 125 -6.08 -9.84 -17.44
N HIS A 126 -5.92 -8.55 -17.24
CA HIS A 126 -4.66 -7.82 -17.39
C HIS A 126 -4.40 -6.98 -16.14
N TRP A 127 -3.16 -6.96 -15.69
CA TRP A 127 -2.71 -6.12 -14.58
C TRP A 127 -1.84 -5.00 -15.16
N PRO A 128 -2.39 -3.83 -15.48
CA PRO A 128 -1.61 -2.80 -16.17
C PRO A 128 -0.56 -2.16 -15.27
N THR A 129 0.51 -1.68 -15.88
CA THR A 129 1.36 -0.67 -15.26
C THR A 129 0.63 0.66 -15.19
N MET A 130 1.13 1.58 -14.36
CA MET A 130 0.60 2.94 -14.30
C MET A 130 0.71 3.64 -15.67
N ALA A 131 1.78 3.40 -16.43
CA ALA A 131 1.95 3.93 -17.77
C ALA A 131 0.91 3.37 -18.76
N GLU A 132 0.67 2.05 -18.75
CA GLU A 132 -0.36 1.42 -19.58
C GLU A 132 -1.76 1.97 -19.28
N PHE A 133 -2.11 2.12 -18.00
CA PHE A 133 -3.39 2.72 -17.57
C PHE A 133 -3.55 4.16 -18.10
N LEU A 134 -2.52 4.99 -17.93
CA LEU A 134 -2.57 6.40 -18.32
C LEU A 134 -2.60 6.58 -19.85
N GLN A 135 -1.96 5.69 -20.61
CA GLN A 135 -2.06 5.67 -22.06
C GLN A 135 -3.49 5.31 -22.55
N ARG A 136 -4.13 4.36 -21.86
CA ARG A 136 -5.53 3.98 -22.18
C ARG A 136 -6.54 5.01 -21.65
N ARG A 137 -6.18 5.75 -20.60
CA ARG A 137 -7.05 6.72 -19.91
C ARG A 137 -8.37 6.10 -19.42
N SER A 138 -8.34 4.80 -19.15
CA SER A 138 -9.45 4.01 -18.63
C SER A 138 -8.93 2.70 -18.05
N GLY A 139 -9.71 2.05 -17.19
CA GLY A 139 -9.33 0.76 -16.62
C GLY A 139 -10.38 0.17 -15.70
N ASP A 140 -10.13 -1.02 -15.22
CA ASP A 140 -10.91 -1.67 -14.19
C ASP A 140 -10.36 -1.36 -12.78
N CYS A 141 -10.99 -1.89 -11.75
CA CYS A 141 -10.60 -1.65 -10.35
C CYS A 141 -9.13 -2.00 -10.06
N LYS A 142 -8.54 -3.01 -10.74
CA LYS A 142 -7.13 -3.36 -10.58
C LYS A 142 -6.23 -2.26 -11.14
N ALA A 143 -6.58 -1.73 -12.30
CA ALA A 143 -5.84 -0.67 -12.97
C ALA A 143 -5.76 0.61 -12.12
N TYR A 144 -6.88 1.02 -11.51
CA TYR A 144 -6.92 2.14 -10.56
C TYR A 144 -6.08 1.86 -9.31
N THR A 145 -6.24 0.68 -8.71
CA THR A 145 -5.55 0.31 -7.47
C THR A 145 -4.04 0.27 -7.66
N LEU A 146 -3.55 -0.37 -8.71
CA LEU A 146 -2.13 -0.45 -9.07
C LEU A 146 -1.56 0.94 -9.34
N SER A 147 -2.26 1.76 -10.12
CA SER A 147 -1.81 3.11 -10.46
C SER A 147 -1.70 4.01 -9.24
N LYS A 148 -2.68 3.97 -8.32
CA LYS A 148 -2.63 4.71 -7.05
C LYS A 148 -1.48 4.22 -6.16
N TYR A 149 -1.23 2.90 -6.10
CA TYR A 149 -0.12 2.33 -5.35
C TYR A 149 1.22 2.87 -5.86
N PHE A 150 1.51 2.76 -7.17
CA PHE A 150 2.77 3.23 -7.74
C PHE A 150 2.92 4.76 -7.67
N ALA A 151 1.82 5.51 -7.81
CA ALA A 151 1.80 6.95 -7.61
C ALA A 151 2.22 7.36 -6.19
N LEU A 152 1.64 6.73 -5.17
CA LEU A 152 2.01 7.00 -3.77
C LEU A 152 3.45 6.59 -3.48
N ARG A 153 3.92 5.46 -4.04
CA ARG A 153 5.34 5.07 -3.99
C ARG A 153 6.25 6.13 -4.60
N ALA A 154 5.89 6.65 -5.78
CA ALA A 154 6.64 7.73 -6.45
C ALA A 154 6.67 9.03 -5.62
N PHE A 155 5.63 9.31 -4.84
CA PHE A 155 5.56 10.45 -3.92
C PHE A 155 6.20 10.17 -2.54
N GLY A 156 6.92 9.04 -2.39
CA GLY A 156 7.72 8.73 -1.20
C GLY A 156 6.95 8.05 -0.07
N VAL A 157 5.70 7.61 -0.29
CA VAL A 157 4.98 6.80 0.70
C VAL A 157 5.66 5.44 0.82
N PRO A 158 6.12 5.02 2.01
CA PRO A 158 6.78 3.74 2.21
C PRO A 158 5.88 2.55 1.85
N ASP A 159 6.48 1.46 1.35
CA ASP A 159 5.76 0.25 0.94
C ASP A 159 5.00 -0.43 2.08
N ASP A 160 5.55 -0.40 3.28
CA ASP A 160 4.94 -0.96 4.49
C ASP A 160 3.63 -0.27 4.89
N LYS A 161 3.42 0.98 4.43
CA LYS A 161 2.16 1.72 4.60
C LYS A 161 1.11 1.42 3.53
N LEU A 162 1.39 0.58 2.56
CA LEU A 162 0.51 0.32 1.41
C LEU A 162 0.15 -1.15 1.30
N ARG A 163 -1.13 -1.44 1.02
CA ARG A 163 -1.60 -2.79 0.66
C ARG A 163 -2.58 -2.71 -0.51
N ILE A 164 -2.27 -3.39 -1.59
CA ILE A 164 -3.22 -3.73 -2.65
C ILE A 164 -4.10 -4.83 -2.07
N VAL A 165 -5.41 -4.63 -2.01
CA VAL A 165 -6.36 -5.53 -1.37
C VAL A 165 -7.37 -6.02 -2.40
N MET A 166 -7.43 -7.32 -2.60
CA MET A 166 -8.51 -7.96 -3.33
C MET A 166 -9.62 -8.31 -2.35
N THR A 167 -10.83 -7.89 -2.67
CA THR A 167 -12.02 -8.05 -1.84
C THR A 167 -13.14 -8.74 -2.61
N HIS A 168 -14.11 -9.27 -1.90
CA HIS A 168 -15.41 -9.62 -2.43
C HIS A 168 -16.45 -8.63 -1.90
N GLN A 169 -17.32 -8.13 -2.79
CA GLN A 169 -18.44 -7.26 -2.42
C GLN A 169 -19.72 -8.11 -2.42
N PRO A 170 -20.25 -8.52 -1.25
CA PRO A 170 -21.39 -9.44 -1.17
C PRO A 170 -22.66 -8.91 -1.81
N ALA A 171 -22.91 -7.59 -1.68
CA ALA A 171 -24.10 -6.94 -2.24
C ALA A 171 -24.18 -7.04 -3.77
N TYR A 172 -23.04 -7.03 -4.45
CA TYR A 172 -22.95 -7.08 -5.91
C TYR A 172 -22.47 -8.44 -6.43
N LYS A 173 -22.03 -9.34 -5.53
CA LYS A 173 -21.48 -10.67 -5.85
C LYS A 173 -20.29 -10.62 -6.81
N VAL A 174 -19.45 -9.59 -6.71
CA VAL A 174 -18.27 -9.38 -7.55
C VAL A 174 -17.02 -9.28 -6.70
N ASN A 175 -15.86 -9.58 -7.31
CA ASN A 175 -14.58 -9.26 -6.74
C ASN A 175 -14.19 -7.84 -7.12
N HIS A 176 -13.47 -7.18 -6.22
CA HIS A 176 -13.06 -5.79 -6.37
C HIS A 176 -11.66 -5.59 -5.81
N ALA A 177 -10.95 -4.61 -6.32
CA ALA A 177 -9.63 -4.23 -5.85
C ALA A 177 -9.64 -2.82 -5.26
N VAL A 178 -9.03 -2.64 -4.10
CA VAL A 178 -8.89 -1.34 -3.45
C VAL A 178 -7.47 -1.17 -2.90
N LEU A 179 -7.05 0.07 -2.70
CA LEU A 179 -5.79 0.37 -2.04
C LEU A 179 -6.05 0.77 -0.59
N ALA A 180 -5.47 0.03 0.35
CA ALA A 180 -5.45 0.37 1.76
C ALA A 180 -4.13 1.09 2.09
N VAL A 181 -4.24 2.22 2.80
CA VAL A 181 -3.11 3.08 3.17
C VAL A 181 -3.12 3.36 4.66
N ALA A 182 -2.04 3.01 5.34
CA ALA A 182 -1.84 3.33 6.75
C ALA A 182 -1.34 4.76 6.92
N THR A 183 -2.01 5.51 7.77
CA THR A 183 -1.67 6.90 8.14
C THR A 183 -1.57 7.04 9.66
N ALA A 184 -1.14 8.19 10.13
CA ALA A 184 -1.18 8.52 11.56
C ALA A 184 -2.62 8.51 12.15
N LYS A 185 -3.66 8.60 11.30
CA LYS A 185 -5.08 8.62 11.70
C LYS A 185 -5.81 7.28 11.49
N GLY A 186 -5.08 6.20 11.17
CA GLY A 186 -5.63 4.88 10.87
C GLY A 186 -5.49 4.48 9.41
N VAL A 187 -6.15 3.39 9.04
CA VAL A 187 -6.09 2.86 7.66
C VAL A 187 -7.24 3.43 6.83
N PHE A 188 -6.90 4.06 5.72
CA PHE A 188 -7.86 4.61 4.76
C PHE A 188 -7.86 3.79 3.45
N ILE A 189 -9.03 3.70 2.84
CA ILE A 189 -9.26 2.99 1.59
C ILE A 189 -9.46 3.98 0.46
N LEU A 190 -8.65 3.81 -0.59
CA LEU A 190 -8.77 4.49 -1.87
C LEU A 190 -9.45 3.54 -2.86
N ASP A 191 -10.63 3.93 -3.32
CA ASP A 191 -11.52 3.13 -4.12
C ASP A 191 -11.93 3.92 -5.37
N ASP A 192 -12.12 3.26 -6.51
CA ASP A 192 -12.55 3.89 -7.76
C ASP A 192 -14.09 4.03 -7.87
N LEU A 193 -14.85 3.25 -7.09
CA LEU A 193 -16.31 3.27 -7.12
C LEU A 193 -16.94 4.37 -6.26
N VAL A 194 -16.15 5.11 -5.47
CA VAL A 194 -16.68 6.12 -4.55
C VAL A 194 -17.00 7.46 -5.23
N ARG A 195 -17.97 8.17 -4.68
CA ARG A 195 -18.28 9.54 -5.07
C ARG A 195 -18.47 10.40 -3.81
N PRO A 196 -17.98 11.63 -3.77
CA PRO A 196 -17.15 12.29 -4.79
C PRO A 196 -15.81 11.54 -5.04
N ILE A 197 -15.16 11.80 -6.18
CA ILE A 197 -13.98 11.02 -6.66
C ILE A 197 -12.73 11.13 -5.77
N ASP A 198 -12.66 12.12 -4.90
CA ASP A 198 -11.60 12.32 -3.91
C ASP A 198 -11.90 11.66 -2.56
N LEU A 199 -13.09 11.06 -2.40
CA LEU A 199 -13.49 10.44 -1.14
C LEU A 199 -12.55 9.27 -0.79
N ILE A 200 -11.99 9.33 0.40
CA ILE A 200 -11.30 8.21 1.05
C ILE A 200 -12.05 7.85 2.32
N ARG A 201 -12.14 6.56 2.65
CA ARG A 201 -12.95 6.08 3.78
C ARG A 201 -12.11 5.32 4.78
N PRO A 202 -12.29 5.55 6.11
CA PRO A 202 -11.68 4.68 7.12
C PRO A 202 -12.13 3.23 6.93
N GLN A 203 -11.19 2.28 7.02
CA GLN A 203 -11.47 0.86 6.77
C GLN A 203 -12.56 0.29 7.69
N GLU A 204 -12.72 0.83 8.88
CA GLU A 204 -13.71 0.42 9.88
C GLU A 204 -15.15 0.63 9.40
N THR A 205 -15.37 1.63 8.53
CA THR A 205 -16.70 1.95 7.98
C THR A 205 -17.13 0.99 6.88
N LEU A 206 -16.24 0.11 6.43
CA LEU A 206 -16.42 -0.75 5.25
C LEU A 206 -16.62 -2.24 5.57
N ARG A 207 -16.74 -2.60 6.84
CA ARG A 207 -16.83 -4.01 7.30
C ARG A 207 -17.97 -4.79 6.70
N SER A 208 -19.10 -4.16 6.40
CA SER A 208 -20.26 -4.80 5.77
C SER A 208 -20.20 -4.78 4.24
N GLU A 209 -19.33 -3.96 3.64
CA GLU A 209 -19.24 -3.78 2.20
C GLU A 209 -18.19 -4.71 1.57
N TYR A 210 -17.09 -5.00 2.31
CA TYR A 210 -15.95 -5.75 1.80
C TYR A 210 -15.60 -6.97 2.65
N ILE A 211 -15.45 -8.10 1.99
CA ILE A 211 -14.83 -9.32 2.55
C ILE A 211 -13.45 -9.43 1.91
N PRO A 212 -12.35 -9.22 2.65
CA PRO A 212 -11.02 -9.29 2.08
C PRO A 212 -10.64 -10.74 1.75
N LEU A 213 -10.06 -10.94 0.58
CA LEU A 213 -9.63 -12.24 0.08
C LEU A 213 -8.13 -12.44 0.31
N PHE A 214 -7.34 -11.48 -0.14
CA PHE A 214 -5.90 -11.41 0.07
C PHE A 214 -5.41 -9.96 -0.09
N MET A 215 -4.22 -9.69 0.40
CA MET A 215 -3.54 -8.42 0.15
C MET A 215 -2.06 -8.64 -0.13
N LEU A 216 -1.45 -7.68 -0.81
CA LEU A 216 -0.05 -7.72 -1.21
C LEU A 216 0.56 -6.32 -1.31
N ASN A 217 1.89 -6.28 -1.24
CA ASN A 217 2.73 -5.15 -1.63
C ASN A 217 4.07 -5.70 -2.19
N GLU A 218 5.08 -4.86 -2.38
CA GLU A 218 6.40 -5.32 -2.83
C GLU A 218 7.03 -6.33 -1.87
N GLN A 219 6.90 -6.10 -0.56
CA GLN A 219 7.60 -6.87 0.48
C GLN A 219 6.87 -8.13 0.93
N GLY A 220 5.55 -8.20 0.78
CA GLY A 220 4.80 -9.29 1.39
C GLY A 220 3.48 -9.67 0.73
N ARG A 221 2.95 -10.78 1.23
CA ARG A 221 1.67 -11.37 0.86
C ARG A 221 0.93 -11.76 2.12
N TRP A 222 -0.37 -11.56 2.15
CA TRP A 222 -1.24 -11.92 3.27
C TRP A 222 -2.55 -12.49 2.78
N THR A 223 -3.07 -13.44 3.54
CA THR A 223 -4.42 -14.03 3.35
C THR A 223 -5.27 -13.72 4.58
N PHE A 224 -6.59 -13.87 4.44
CA PHE A 224 -7.54 -13.69 5.54
C PHE A 224 -8.12 -15.01 6.04
N LYS A 225 -7.52 -16.12 5.62
CA LYS A 225 -7.80 -17.46 6.11
C LYS A 225 -6.52 -18.08 6.68
N PRO A 226 -6.59 -18.75 7.84
CA PRO A 226 -5.47 -19.50 8.36
C PRO A 226 -4.96 -20.52 7.34
N LYS A 227 -3.64 -20.75 7.29
CA LYS A 227 -3.01 -21.71 6.37
C LYS A 227 -3.66 -23.09 6.39
N ALA A 228 -4.08 -23.58 7.58
CA ALA A 228 -4.77 -24.85 7.75
C ALA A 228 -6.13 -24.91 7.03
N GLU A 229 -6.81 -23.79 6.88
CA GLU A 229 -8.08 -23.68 6.15
C GLU A 229 -7.86 -23.61 4.64
N LEU A 230 -6.82 -22.87 4.20
CA LEU A 230 -6.42 -22.79 2.79
C LEU A 230 -6.04 -24.16 2.23
N LEU A 231 -5.36 -25.00 3.00
CA LEU A 231 -4.98 -26.35 2.61
C LEU A 231 -6.16 -27.32 2.50
N ARG A 232 -7.28 -27.04 3.18
CA ARG A 232 -8.52 -27.83 3.11
C ARG A 232 -9.44 -27.41 1.97
N ALA A 233 -9.28 -26.20 1.43
CA ALA A 233 -10.03 -25.73 0.29
C ALA A 233 -9.57 -26.52 -0.95
N LYS A 234 -10.46 -27.37 -1.50
CA LYS A 234 -10.18 -28.03 -2.79
C LYS A 234 -9.97 -26.96 -3.85
N PRO A 235 -9.00 -27.15 -4.77
CA PRO A 235 -8.87 -26.23 -5.91
C PRO A 235 -10.21 -26.18 -6.64
N ALA A 236 -10.73 -24.98 -6.88
CA ALA A 236 -11.90 -24.80 -7.74
C ALA A 236 -11.58 -25.50 -9.07
N ARG A 237 -12.43 -26.44 -9.46
CA ARG A 237 -12.34 -27.05 -10.80
C ARG A 237 -12.52 -25.91 -11.80
N GLN A 238 -11.50 -25.70 -12.61
CA GLN A 238 -11.53 -24.82 -13.78
C GLN A 238 -12.54 -25.35 -14.78
#